data_ccdcfc678a1caf1fb5871c7f1ac9ed5c
#
_entry.id   ccdcfc678a1caf1fb5871c7f1ac9ed5c
#
_cell.length_a   1.000
_cell.length_b   1.000
_cell.length_c   1.000
_cell.angle_alpha   90.00
_cell.angle_beta   90.00
_cell.angle_gamma   90.00
#
_symmetry.space_group_name_H-M   'P 1'
#
loop_
_entity.id
_entity.type
_entity.pdbx_description
1 polymer ?
#
loop_
_entity_poly.entity_id
_entity_poly.type
_entity_poly.pdbx_seq_one_letter_code
_entity_poly.pdbx_strand_id
1 'polypeptide(L)'
;MNLEDHLGDIIGKARAMNNVSTANAANAAGISENELSALEETGEISGAKINFSSLGKILGLNPQKLEVIATGWLPSQKDLSQWREVRVFTTSGDGFSVNCYLVWDEVQREAALFDTGLDAKPILDCIVENNLTLRHIFITHSHWDHVEALPKIREAFPKAKIHSGSKNAPVDQRNKTAEILPLGGLRVTHRETPGHAEDGVTYIVGNWQEDAPHVAIVGDTILAGSICNGNGAWDLAKQKVREQILSLPAETLLCPGHGPLTTVAEEKEHNPFF
;
A
#
# COMPACT_ATOMS: atom_id res chain seq x y z
N MET A 1 -12.81 -10.40 3.81
CA MET A 1 -11.74 -9.39 3.56
C MET A 1 -12.44 -8.21 2.90
N ASN A 2 -12.19 -6.99 3.32
CA ASN A 2 -12.78 -5.79 2.73
C ASN A 2 -11.66 -4.94 2.13
N LEU A 3 -12.00 -4.03 1.21
CA LEU A 3 -11.07 -2.97 0.83
C LEU A 3 -10.80 -2.09 2.05
N GLU A 4 -9.65 -1.43 2.08
CA GLU A 4 -9.38 -0.40 3.10
C GLU A 4 -10.31 0.78 2.92
N ASP A 5 -10.42 1.28 1.69
CA ASP A 5 -11.33 2.35 1.34
C ASP A 5 -12.64 1.78 0.79
N HIS A 6 -13.75 2.11 1.40
CA HIS A 6 -15.05 1.86 0.79
C HIS A 6 -15.36 2.88 -0.33
N LEU A 7 -16.43 2.64 -1.07
CA LEU A 7 -16.84 3.51 -2.19
C LEU A 7 -16.91 5.00 -1.80
N GLY A 8 -17.43 5.29 -0.61
CA GLY A 8 -17.56 6.65 -0.11
C GLY A 8 -16.23 7.33 0.13
N ASP A 9 -15.22 6.61 0.67
CA ASP A 9 -13.86 7.12 0.86
C ASP A 9 -13.23 7.50 -0.49
N ILE A 10 -13.38 6.63 -1.49
CA ILE A 10 -12.88 6.87 -2.86
C ILE A 10 -13.50 8.13 -3.45
N ILE A 11 -14.81 8.31 -3.30
CA ILE A 11 -15.54 9.50 -3.78
C ILE A 11 -15.07 10.74 -3.01
N GLY A 12 -15.00 10.69 -1.68
CA GLY A 12 -14.56 11.79 -0.85
C GLY A 12 -13.13 12.24 -1.15
N LYS A 13 -12.21 11.29 -1.28
CA LYS A 13 -10.82 11.54 -1.72
C LYS A 13 -10.77 12.23 -3.08
N ALA A 14 -11.46 11.68 -4.08
CA ALA A 14 -11.48 12.25 -5.43
C ALA A 14 -12.12 13.65 -5.47
N ARG A 15 -13.16 13.88 -4.65
CA ARG A 15 -13.76 15.21 -4.47
C ARG A 15 -12.74 16.21 -3.92
N ALA A 16 -12.03 15.84 -2.86
CA ALA A 16 -10.99 16.67 -2.26
C ALA A 16 -9.86 16.97 -3.25
N MET A 17 -9.39 15.96 -3.98
CA MET A 17 -8.35 16.10 -5.02
C MET A 17 -8.70 17.13 -6.09
N ASN A 18 -9.96 17.14 -6.53
CA ASN A 18 -10.41 17.98 -7.66
C ASN A 18 -11.18 19.22 -7.20
N ASN A 19 -11.21 19.54 -5.90
CA ASN A 19 -11.93 20.66 -5.32
C ASN A 19 -13.42 20.67 -5.73
N VAL A 20 -14.05 19.49 -5.81
CA VAL A 20 -15.48 19.36 -6.16
C VAL A 20 -16.31 19.45 -4.88
N SER A 21 -17.28 20.37 -4.87
CA SER A 21 -18.20 20.51 -3.72
C SER A 21 -19.14 19.30 -3.61
N THR A 22 -19.64 19.03 -2.39
CA THR A 22 -20.65 17.99 -2.15
C THR A 22 -21.86 18.19 -3.04
N ALA A 23 -22.36 19.44 -3.16
CA ALA A 23 -23.49 19.79 -4.03
C ALA A 23 -23.27 19.41 -5.50
N ASN A 24 -22.08 19.72 -6.05
CA ASN A 24 -21.76 19.41 -7.44
C ASN A 24 -21.63 17.90 -7.68
N ALA A 25 -21.00 17.19 -6.74
CA ALA A 25 -20.85 15.74 -6.84
C ALA A 25 -22.22 15.03 -6.69
N ALA A 26 -23.07 15.44 -5.74
CA ALA A 26 -24.41 14.92 -5.54
C ALA A 26 -25.29 15.13 -6.77
N ASN A 27 -25.26 16.34 -7.35
CA ASN A 27 -25.98 16.64 -8.59
C ASN A 27 -25.50 15.76 -9.77
N ALA A 28 -24.20 15.56 -9.92
CA ALA A 28 -23.63 14.69 -10.95
C ALA A 28 -24.01 13.22 -10.72
N ALA A 29 -24.05 12.78 -9.47
CA ALA A 29 -24.46 11.43 -9.07
C ALA A 29 -25.97 11.21 -9.23
N GLY A 30 -26.80 12.29 -9.30
CA GLY A 30 -28.26 12.21 -9.35
C GLY A 30 -28.90 11.86 -8.01
N ILE A 31 -28.24 12.21 -6.90
CA ILE A 31 -28.69 12.01 -5.51
C ILE A 31 -28.68 13.33 -4.74
N SER A 32 -29.27 13.36 -3.55
CA SER A 32 -29.18 14.52 -2.66
C SER A 32 -27.81 14.66 -2.00
N GLU A 33 -27.48 15.86 -1.52
CA GLU A 33 -26.24 16.08 -0.75
C GLU A 33 -26.19 15.23 0.53
N ASN A 34 -27.33 15.04 1.19
CA ASN A 34 -27.41 14.19 2.38
C ASN A 34 -27.12 12.72 2.07
N GLU A 35 -27.62 12.20 0.94
CA GLU A 35 -27.31 10.83 0.51
C GLU A 35 -25.84 10.69 0.15
N LEU A 36 -25.24 11.66 -0.53
CA LEU A 36 -23.81 11.64 -0.82
C LEU A 36 -22.97 11.70 0.45
N SER A 37 -23.32 12.56 1.40
CA SER A 37 -22.61 12.66 2.69
C SER A 37 -22.70 11.35 3.48
N ALA A 38 -23.89 10.74 3.52
CA ALA A 38 -24.06 9.43 4.14
C ALA A 38 -23.23 8.32 3.46
N LEU A 39 -23.20 8.34 2.13
CA LEU A 39 -22.34 7.42 1.37
C LEU A 39 -20.86 7.61 1.68
N GLU A 40 -20.38 8.86 1.75
CA GLU A 40 -19.00 9.20 2.10
C GLU A 40 -18.65 8.78 3.54
N GLU A 41 -19.62 8.81 4.46
CA GLU A 41 -19.41 8.42 5.86
C GLU A 41 -19.48 6.90 6.08
N THR A 42 -20.38 6.19 5.41
CA THR A 42 -20.71 4.78 5.72
C THR A 42 -20.29 3.79 4.63
N GLY A 43 -20.01 4.25 3.42
CA GLY A 43 -19.80 3.40 2.25
C GLY A 43 -21.06 2.74 1.69
N GLU A 44 -22.23 2.94 2.31
CA GLU A 44 -23.48 2.28 1.95
C GLU A 44 -24.28 3.10 0.95
N ILE A 45 -24.77 2.41 -0.10
CA ILE A 45 -25.70 3.01 -1.08
C ILE A 45 -27.13 2.78 -0.59
N SER A 46 -27.80 3.79 -0.12
CA SER A 46 -29.18 3.75 0.40
C SER A 46 -30.23 3.70 -0.71
N GLY A 47 -30.20 2.63 -1.55
CA GLY A 47 -31.24 2.35 -2.56
C GLY A 47 -31.33 3.34 -3.73
N ALA A 48 -30.59 4.43 -3.74
CA ALA A 48 -30.54 5.40 -4.83
C ALA A 48 -29.70 4.86 -6.01
N LYS A 49 -30.19 5.10 -7.24
CA LYS A 49 -29.43 4.76 -8.43
C LYS A 49 -28.41 5.86 -8.74
N ILE A 50 -27.15 5.59 -8.45
CA ILE A 50 -26.05 6.53 -8.70
C ILE A 50 -25.70 6.58 -10.19
N ASN A 51 -25.55 7.78 -10.74
CA ASN A 51 -25.01 8.00 -12.08
C ASN A 51 -23.47 8.00 -12.05
N PHE A 52 -22.86 6.82 -12.05
CA PHE A 52 -21.39 6.68 -12.04
C PHE A 52 -20.70 7.34 -13.22
N SER A 53 -21.36 7.39 -14.38
CA SER A 53 -20.81 8.03 -15.59
C SER A 53 -20.56 9.52 -15.40
N SER A 54 -21.54 10.26 -14.83
CA SER A 54 -21.40 11.69 -14.59
C SER A 54 -20.53 11.96 -13.37
N LEU A 55 -20.72 11.18 -12.29
CA LEU A 55 -19.93 11.30 -11.06
C LEU A 55 -18.44 11.07 -11.31
N GLY A 56 -18.09 9.97 -11.96
CA GLY A 56 -16.70 9.65 -12.27
C GLY A 56 -16.02 10.75 -13.10
N LYS A 57 -16.73 11.31 -14.09
CA LYS A 57 -16.20 12.40 -14.92
C LYS A 57 -15.86 13.65 -14.10
N ILE A 58 -16.77 14.12 -13.24
CA ILE A 58 -16.52 15.33 -12.44
C ILE A 58 -15.44 15.11 -11.39
N LEU A 59 -15.31 13.87 -10.89
CA LEU A 59 -14.30 13.46 -9.91
C LEU A 59 -12.94 13.11 -10.55
N GLY A 60 -12.81 13.09 -11.88
CA GLY A 60 -11.59 12.67 -12.55
C GLY A 60 -11.25 11.20 -12.32
N LEU A 61 -12.27 10.37 -12.07
CA LEU A 61 -12.19 8.92 -11.91
C LEU A 61 -12.67 8.20 -13.17
N ASN A 62 -12.20 6.97 -13.38
CA ASN A 62 -12.76 6.08 -14.39
C ASN A 62 -14.16 5.60 -13.94
N PRO A 63 -15.25 5.96 -14.67
CA PRO A 63 -16.60 5.65 -14.22
C PRO A 63 -16.92 4.15 -14.15
N GLN A 64 -16.40 3.37 -15.09
CA GLN A 64 -16.63 1.93 -15.16
C GLN A 64 -15.97 1.22 -13.98
N LYS A 65 -14.73 1.57 -13.67
CA LYS A 65 -14.02 1.02 -12.52
C LYS A 65 -14.67 1.43 -11.21
N LEU A 66 -15.15 2.69 -11.11
CA LEU A 66 -15.87 3.16 -9.93
C LEU A 66 -17.17 2.36 -9.70
N GLU A 67 -17.91 2.06 -10.77
CA GLU A 67 -19.10 1.21 -10.71
C GLU A 67 -18.75 -0.23 -10.28
N VAL A 68 -17.62 -0.78 -10.75
CA VAL A 68 -17.14 -2.10 -10.34
C VAL A 68 -16.81 -2.14 -8.85
N ILE A 69 -16.18 -1.11 -8.29
CA ILE A 69 -15.99 -0.98 -6.83
C ILE A 69 -17.35 -0.97 -6.10
N ALA A 70 -18.31 -0.19 -6.61
CA ALA A 70 -19.66 -0.10 -6.04
C ALA A 70 -20.43 -1.43 -6.04
N THR A 71 -20.11 -2.36 -6.94
CA THR A 71 -20.68 -3.71 -6.97
C THR A 71 -19.97 -4.69 -6.03
N GLY A 72 -18.99 -4.22 -5.24
CA GLY A 72 -18.29 -5.03 -4.24
C GLY A 72 -17.05 -5.75 -4.77
N TRP A 73 -16.38 -5.19 -5.75
CA TRP A 73 -15.11 -5.76 -6.22
C TRP A 73 -14.09 -5.87 -5.09
N LEU A 74 -13.41 -7.00 -5.08
CA LEU A 74 -12.26 -7.28 -4.22
C LEU A 74 -11.14 -7.89 -5.06
N PRO A 75 -9.88 -7.63 -4.73
CA PRO A 75 -8.78 -8.34 -5.37
C PRO A 75 -8.89 -9.85 -5.12
N SER A 76 -8.43 -10.64 -6.07
CA SER A 76 -8.42 -12.09 -5.92
C SER A 76 -7.59 -12.51 -4.70
N GLN A 77 -8.03 -13.55 -3.99
CA GLN A 77 -7.24 -14.10 -2.90
C GLN A 77 -5.90 -14.60 -3.44
N LYS A 78 -4.79 -14.11 -2.86
CA LYS A 78 -3.45 -14.47 -3.29
C LYS A 78 -3.01 -15.79 -2.67
N ASP A 79 -2.62 -16.72 -3.52
CA ASP A 79 -1.90 -17.92 -3.08
C ASP A 79 -0.44 -17.56 -2.85
N LEU A 80 -0.07 -17.26 -1.60
CA LEU A 80 1.29 -16.89 -1.24
C LEU A 80 2.29 -18.02 -1.36
N SER A 81 1.87 -19.26 -1.73
CA SER A 81 2.79 -20.34 -2.03
C SER A 81 3.71 -20.05 -3.22
N GLN A 82 3.30 -19.15 -4.11
CA GLN A 82 4.14 -18.62 -5.19
C GLN A 82 5.22 -17.65 -4.69
N TRP A 83 5.04 -17.12 -3.48
CA TRP A 83 5.95 -16.21 -2.79
C TRP A 83 6.24 -16.77 -1.38
N ARG A 84 6.79 -17.99 -1.32
CA ARG A 84 6.98 -18.77 -0.07
C ARG A 84 7.75 -18.02 1.00
N GLU A 85 8.60 -17.12 0.59
CA GLU A 85 9.45 -16.31 1.46
C GLU A 85 8.76 -15.04 1.98
N VAL A 86 7.48 -14.82 1.68
CA VAL A 86 6.73 -13.64 2.14
C VAL A 86 5.76 -14.01 3.24
N ARG A 87 5.78 -13.24 4.33
CA ARG A 87 4.78 -13.28 5.40
C ARG A 87 4.18 -11.90 5.62
N VAL A 88 2.88 -11.86 5.74
CA VAL A 88 2.12 -10.65 6.08
C VAL A 88 1.77 -10.71 7.55
N PHE A 89 2.00 -9.64 8.27
CA PHE A 89 1.52 -9.42 9.64
C PHE A 89 0.60 -8.23 9.63
N THR A 90 -0.67 -8.46 9.93
CA THR A 90 -1.64 -7.39 10.13
C THR A 90 -1.79 -7.18 11.64
N THR A 91 -1.40 -6.01 12.10
CA THR A 91 -1.53 -5.61 13.51
C THR A 91 -2.63 -4.55 13.62
N SER A 92 -3.42 -4.62 14.68
CA SER A 92 -4.59 -3.76 14.85
C SER A 92 -4.55 -3.03 16.19
N GLY A 93 -5.03 -1.79 16.19
CA GLY A 93 -5.18 -0.96 17.38
C GLY A 93 -6.08 0.23 17.08
N ASP A 94 -6.85 0.70 18.08
CA ASP A 94 -7.66 1.92 18.01
C ASP A 94 -8.60 2.02 16.78
N GLY A 95 -9.11 0.87 16.31
CA GLY A 95 -10.10 0.81 15.23
C GLY A 95 -9.53 0.76 13.81
N PHE A 96 -8.23 0.67 13.64
CA PHE A 96 -7.59 0.47 12.33
C PHE A 96 -6.57 -0.68 12.36
N SER A 97 -6.10 -1.09 11.20
CA SER A 97 -5.07 -2.12 11.04
C SER A 97 -4.01 -1.70 10.04
N VAL A 98 -2.78 -2.11 10.30
CA VAL A 98 -1.62 -1.86 9.46
C VAL A 98 -0.90 -3.17 9.16
N ASN A 99 -0.42 -3.28 7.93
CA ASN A 99 0.34 -4.43 7.46
C ASN A 99 1.84 -4.14 7.53
N CYS A 100 2.60 -5.13 7.96
CA CYS A 100 4.03 -5.19 7.75
C CYS A 100 4.41 -6.56 7.18
N TYR A 101 5.60 -6.65 6.60
CA TYR A 101 5.97 -7.79 5.77
C TYR A 101 7.35 -8.29 6.13
N LEU A 102 7.48 -9.61 6.28
CA LEU A 102 8.77 -10.27 6.43
C LEU A 102 9.04 -11.08 5.16
N VAL A 103 10.20 -10.85 4.55
CA VAL A 103 10.67 -11.60 3.39
C VAL A 103 12.01 -12.22 3.73
N TRP A 104 12.25 -13.46 3.31
CA TRP A 104 13.54 -14.12 3.56
C TRP A 104 13.97 -15.04 2.44
N ASP A 105 15.26 -15.30 2.36
CA ASP A 105 15.82 -16.34 1.51
C ASP A 105 15.71 -17.70 2.20
N GLU A 106 15.09 -18.67 1.54
CA GLU A 106 14.85 -20.01 2.12
C GLU A 106 16.14 -20.79 2.42
N VAL A 107 17.19 -20.55 1.67
CA VAL A 107 18.44 -21.29 1.79
C VAL A 107 19.34 -20.69 2.86
N GLN A 108 19.59 -19.38 2.77
CA GLN A 108 20.50 -18.68 3.68
C GLN A 108 19.82 -18.23 4.96
N ARG A 109 18.48 -18.27 5.02
CA ARG A 109 17.67 -17.81 6.17
C ARG A 109 17.94 -16.36 6.54
N GLU A 110 18.40 -15.55 5.59
CA GLU A 110 18.51 -14.10 5.77
C GLU A 110 17.17 -13.45 5.51
N ALA A 111 16.73 -12.60 6.44
CA ALA A 111 15.43 -11.96 6.43
C ALA A 111 15.52 -10.44 6.38
N ALA A 112 14.52 -9.83 5.76
CA ALA A 112 14.24 -8.41 5.75
C ALA A 112 12.82 -8.15 6.23
N LEU A 113 12.66 -7.19 7.13
CA LEU A 113 11.37 -6.70 7.61
C LEU A 113 11.05 -5.38 6.90
N PHE A 114 9.82 -5.22 6.42
CA PHE A 114 9.31 -4.01 5.79
C PHE A 114 8.18 -3.45 6.64
N ASP A 115 8.40 -2.28 7.21
CA ASP A 115 7.65 -1.66 8.28
C ASP A 115 7.59 -2.56 9.53
N THR A 116 7.04 -2.07 10.61
CA THR A 116 7.05 -2.82 11.87
C THR A 116 5.66 -3.03 12.45
N GLY A 117 4.66 -2.30 11.95
CA GLY A 117 3.33 -2.33 12.51
C GLY A 117 3.28 -1.86 13.96
N LEU A 118 2.22 -2.25 14.65
CA LEU A 118 1.93 -1.83 16.03
C LEU A 118 2.47 -2.81 17.09
N ASP A 119 2.70 -4.08 16.72
CA ASP A 119 3.14 -5.12 17.66
C ASP A 119 4.32 -5.93 17.09
N ALA A 120 5.42 -5.92 17.82
CA ALA A 120 6.61 -6.69 17.46
C ALA A 120 6.45 -8.20 17.67
N LYS A 121 5.58 -8.65 18.58
CA LYS A 121 5.55 -10.04 19.03
C LYS A 121 5.36 -11.05 17.90
N PRO A 122 4.37 -10.93 17.00
CA PRO A 122 4.16 -11.93 15.95
C PRO A 122 5.36 -11.99 14.96
N ILE A 123 6.05 -10.88 14.76
CA ILE A 123 7.24 -10.80 13.91
C ILE A 123 8.42 -11.53 14.58
N LEU A 124 8.65 -11.25 15.87
CA LEU A 124 9.71 -11.88 16.66
C LEU A 124 9.52 -13.39 16.74
N ASP A 125 8.29 -13.85 17.01
CA ASP A 125 7.94 -15.26 17.07
C ASP A 125 8.24 -15.95 15.72
N CYS A 126 7.81 -15.36 14.60
CA CYS A 126 8.06 -15.90 13.27
C CYS A 126 9.56 -16.00 12.94
N ILE A 127 10.36 -14.99 13.30
CA ILE A 127 11.81 -15.01 13.08
C ILE A 127 12.47 -16.16 13.85
N VAL A 128 12.07 -16.36 15.11
CA VAL A 128 12.60 -17.43 15.96
C VAL A 128 12.15 -18.80 15.45
N GLU A 129 10.86 -19.00 15.20
CA GLU A 129 10.29 -20.28 14.74
C GLU A 129 10.89 -20.76 13.42
N ASN A 130 11.21 -19.82 12.52
CA ASN A 130 11.81 -20.13 11.22
C ASN A 130 13.35 -20.07 11.22
N ASN A 131 13.98 -19.83 12.38
CA ASN A 131 15.45 -19.73 12.52
C ASN A 131 16.05 -18.72 11.53
N LEU A 132 15.45 -17.51 11.46
CA LEU A 132 15.85 -16.47 10.52
C LEU A 132 16.89 -15.53 11.16
N THR A 133 17.73 -14.96 10.30
CA THR A 133 18.65 -13.88 10.65
C THR A 133 18.15 -12.59 10.06
N LEU A 134 17.58 -11.69 10.88
CA LEU A 134 17.14 -10.37 10.42
C LEU A 134 18.35 -9.50 10.06
N ARG A 135 18.51 -9.21 8.76
CA ARG A 135 19.61 -8.40 8.20
C ARG A 135 19.23 -6.95 8.02
N HIS A 136 17.99 -6.72 7.57
CA HIS A 136 17.53 -5.41 7.15
C HIS A 136 16.13 -5.12 7.70
N ILE A 137 15.90 -3.86 8.03
CA ILE A 137 14.59 -3.28 8.34
C ILE A 137 14.39 -2.12 7.37
N PHE A 138 13.40 -2.21 6.52
CA PHE A 138 13.04 -1.21 5.53
C PHE A 138 11.80 -0.45 5.99
N ILE A 139 11.84 0.87 6.00
CA ILE A 139 10.70 1.72 6.37
C ILE A 139 10.17 2.36 5.11
N THR A 140 8.90 2.07 4.77
CA THR A 140 8.25 2.64 3.58
C THR A 140 8.04 4.14 3.73
N HIS A 141 7.64 4.57 4.92
CA HIS A 141 7.52 5.97 5.32
C HIS A 141 7.44 6.09 6.84
N SER A 142 7.59 7.29 7.38
CA SER A 142 7.79 7.52 8.81
C SER A 142 6.50 7.78 9.61
N HIS A 143 5.32 7.41 9.11
CA HIS A 143 4.12 7.49 9.92
C HIS A 143 4.18 6.50 11.09
N TRP A 144 3.58 6.90 12.20
CA TRP A 144 3.75 6.23 13.49
C TRP A 144 3.33 4.75 13.48
N ASP A 145 2.26 4.40 12.78
CA ASP A 145 1.72 3.05 12.67
C ASP A 145 2.63 2.09 11.88
N HIS A 146 3.52 2.61 11.04
CA HIS A 146 4.54 1.84 10.33
C HIS A 146 5.82 1.62 11.16
N VAL A 147 6.04 2.43 12.21
CA VAL A 147 7.29 2.41 12.99
C VAL A 147 7.10 2.18 14.49
N GLU A 148 5.88 2.00 14.98
CA GLU A 148 5.57 1.90 16.41
C GLU A 148 6.33 0.75 17.08
N ALA A 149 6.40 -0.42 16.45
CA ALA A 149 7.12 -1.55 17.02
C ALA A 149 8.64 -1.54 16.76
N LEU A 150 9.18 -0.57 16.01
CA LEU A 150 10.60 -0.49 15.64
C LEU A 150 11.56 -0.53 16.85
N PRO A 151 11.31 0.17 17.97
CA PRO A 151 12.20 0.12 19.13
C PRO A 151 12.39 -1.31 19.68
N LYS A 152 11.30 -2.09 19.79
CA LYS A 152 11.34 -3.48 20.27
C LYS A 152 12.06 -4.41 19.28
N ILE A 153 11.84 -4.21 17.98
CA ILE A 153 12.53 -5.00 16.94
C ILE A 153 14.05 -4.70 17.00
N ARG A 154 14.44 -3.44 17.16
CA ARG A 154 15.85 -3.04 17.27
C ARG A 154 16.53 -3.57 18.53
N GLU A 155 15.82 -3.62 19.65
CA GLU A 155 16.32 -4.22 20.89
C GLU A 155 16.64 -5.71 20.69
N ALA A 156 15.74 -6.46 20.01
CA ALA A 156 15.95 -7.87 19.72
C ALA A 156 17.02 -8.12 18.65
N PHE A 157 17.13 -7.23 17.65
CA PHE A 157 18.05 -7.37 16.52
C PHE A 157 18.93 -6.12 16.31
N PRO A 158 19.84 -5.82 17.25
CA PRO A 158 20.64 -4.58 17.20
C PRO A 158 21.61 -4.49 16.01
N LYS A 159 21.86 -5.61 15.33
CA LYS A 159 22.73 -5.68 14.14
C LYS A 159 21.97 -5.49 12.83
N ALA A 160 20.64 -5.52 12.84
CA ALA A 160 19.84 -5.29 11.65
C ALA A 160 20.01 -3.83 11.16
N LYS A 161 20.27 -3.67 9.88
CA LYS A 161 20.42 -2.34 9.27
C LYS A 161 19.07 -1.74 8.93
N ILE A 162 18.86 -0.49 9.28
CA ILE A 162 17.65 0.25 8.93
C ILE A 162 17.88 0.97 7.60
N HIS A 163 16.81 1.03 6.78
CA HIS A 163 16.76 1.73 5.50
C HIS A 163 15.49 2.57 5.44
N SER A 164 15.62 3.84 5.08
CA SER A 164 14.51 4.80 5.04
C SER A 164 14.71 5.86 3.95
N GLY A 165 13.62 6.35 3.39
CA GLY A 165 13.60 7.51 2.50
C GLY A 165 13.71 8.85 3.23
N SER A 166 13.58 8.85 4.55
CA SER A 166 13.54 10.07 5.35
C SER A 166 14.86 10.83 5.34
N LYS A 167 14.81 12.10 4.96
CA LYS A 167 15.94 13.02 5.03
C LYS A 167 16.35 13.34 6.48
N ASN A 168 15.46 13.06 7.43
CA ASN A 168 15.70 13.26 8.87
C ASN A 168 16.30 12.01 9.54
N ALA A 169 16.31 10.86 8.87
CA ALA A 169 16.97 9.66 9.38
C ALA A 169 18.50 9.87 9.47
N PRO A 170 19.22 9.15 10.35
CA PRO A 170 20.67 9.07 10.35
C PRO A 170 21.21 8.75 8.94
N VAL A 171 22.34 9.33 8.57
CA VAL A 171 22.89 9.24 7.20
C VAL A 171 23.14 7.79 6.77
N ASP A 172 23.57 6.94 7.69
CA ASP A 172 23.82 5.51 7.48
C ASP A 172 22.54 4.67 7.32
N GLN A 173 21.37 5.24 7.61
CA GLN A 173 20.06 4.62 7.45
C GLN A 173 19.31 5.12 6.21
N ARG A 174 19.83 6.10 5.48
CA ARG A 174 19.18 6.64 4.29
C ARG A 174 19.43 5.76 3.08
N ASN A 175 18.36 5.52 2.31
CA ASN A 175 18.48 4.85 1.02
C ASN A 175 19.44 5.61 0.10
N LYS A 176 20.26 4.87 -0.64
CA LYS A 176 21.18 5.44 -1.62
C LYS A 176 20.63 5.22 -3.02
N THR A 177 20.70 6.24 -3.85
CA THR A 177 20.23 6.17 -5.24
C THR A 177 20.77 4.94 -5.96
N ALA A 178 19.87 4.19 -6.62
CA ALA A 178 20.18 2.99 -7.37
C ALA A 178 20.88 1.86 -6.57
N GLU A 179 20.74 1.85 -5.24
CA GLU A 179 21.29 0.81 -4.40
C GLU A 179 20.54 -0.52 -4.62
N ILE A 180 21.30 -1.60 -4.72
CA ILE A 180 20.80 -2.98 -4.77
C ILE A 180 21.34 -3.68 -3.54
N LEU A 181 20.44 -4.08 -2.63
CA LEU A 181 20.79 -4.74 -1.40
C LEU A 181 20.58 -6.25 -1.54
N PRO A 182 21.59 -7.08 -1.30
CA PRO A 182 21.43 -8.54 -1.30
C PRO A 182 20.67 -8.99 -0.05
N LEU A 183 19.81 -10.00 -0.22
CA LEU A 183 19.13 -10.72 0.85
C LEU A 183 19.21 -12.22 0.52
N GLY A 184 20.31 -12.85 0.89
CA GLY A 184 20.61 -14.19 0.40
C GLY A 184 20.69 -14.24 -1.12
N GLY A 185 19.89 -15.09 -1.75
CA GLY A 185 19.73 -15.16 -3.21
C GLY A 185 18.80 -14.09 -3.79
N LEU A 186 18.08 -13.34 -2.95
CA LEU A 186 17.17 -12.28 -3.35
C LEU A 186 17.88 -10.92 -3.43
N ARG A 187 17.24 -9.98 -4.08
CA ARG A 187 17.69 -8.58 -4.17
C ARG A 187 16.57 -7.64 -3.76
N VAL A 188 16.90 -6.60 -3.00
CA VAL A 188 15.99 -5.52 -2.65
C VAL A 188 16.47 -4.27 -3.36
N THR A 189 15.58 -3.65 -4.12
CA THR A 189 15.74 -2.33 -4.71
C THR A 189 14.66 -1.39 -4.21
N HIS A 190 14.79 -0.11 -4.44
CA HIS A 190 13.76 0.85 -4.04
C HIS A 190 13.46 1.87 -5.13
N ARG A 191 12.28 2.45 -5.04
CA ARG A 191 11.82 3.57 -5.85
C ARG A 191 11.23 4.64 -4.95
N GLU A 192 11.59 5.89 -5.16
CA GLU A 192 10.99 7.01 -4.43
C GLU A 192 9.55 7.20 -4.89
N THR A 193 8.62 7.10 -3.94
CA THR A 193 7.18 7.24 -4.17
C THR A 193 6.55 8.27 -3.21
N PRO A 194 7.09 9.52 -3.17
CA PRO A 194 6.49 10.58 -2.37
C PRO A 194 5.10 10.93 -2.89
N GLY A 195 4.26 11.41 -1.99
CA GLY A 195 2.88 11.81 -2.28
C GLY A 195 2.02 11.71 -1.04
N HIS A 196 1.80 10.51 -0.50
CA HIS A 196 1.19 10.30 0.80
C HIS A 196 2.10 10.83 1.93
N ALA A 197 3.37 10.50 1.86
CA ALA A 197 4.43 11.03 2.72
C ALA A 197 5.60 11.55 1.88
N GLU A 198 6.33 12.55 2.37
CA GLU A 198 7.50 13.11 1.66
C GLU A 198 8.63 12.08 1.53
N ASP A 199 8.76 11.19 2.49
CA ASP A 199 9.77 10.12 2.55
C ASP A 199 9.26 8.78 2.02
N GLY A 200 8.14 8.79 1.30
CA GLY A 200 7.53 7.59 0.73
C GLY A 200 8.45 6.82 -0.21
N VAL A 201 8.60 5.52 0.05
CA VAL A 201 9.44 4.59 -0.71
C VAL A 201 8.70 3.28 -0.96
N THR A 202 8.75 2.80 -2.19
CA THR A 202 8.36 1.43 -2.55
C THR A 202 9.61 0.57 -2.63
N TYR A 203 9.63 -0.55 -1.91
CA TYR A 203 10.70 -1.55 -1.98
C TYR A 203 10.27 -2.72 -2.87
N ILE A 204 11.18 -3.15 -3.76
CA ILE A 204 10.92 -4.24 -4.70
C ILE A 204 11.89 -5.36 -4.37
N VAL A 205 11.33 -6.54 -4.06
CA VAL A 205 12.07 -7.76 -3.76
C VAL A 205 11.89 -8.74 -4.89
N GLY A 206 12.98 -9.34 -5.35
CA GLY A 206 12.95 -10.35 -6.39
C GLY A 206 14.35 -10.74 -6.83
N ASN A 207 14.42 -11.78 -7.64
CA ASN A 207 15.63 -12.15 -8.35
C ASN A 207 15.41 -11.83 -9.84
N TRP A 208 16.04 -10.78 -10.34
CA TRP A 208 15.88 -10.31 -11.71
C TRP A 208 16.31 -11.34 -12.80
N GLN A 209 16.93 -12.42 -12.39
CA GLN A 209 17.40 -13.49 -13.29
C GLN A 209 16.44 -14.68 -13.37
N GLU A 210 15.39 -14.68 -12.55
CA GLU A 210 14.36 -15.71 -12.52
C GLU A 210 13.03 -15.14 -13.00
N ASP A 211 12.21 -15.97 -13.64
CA ASP A 211 10.85 -15.62 -14.09
C ASP A 211 9.82 -15.59 -12.94
N ALA A 212 10.28 -15.55 -11.69
CA ALA A 212 9.39 -15.47 -10.54
C ALA A 212 8.78 -14.09 -10.40
N PRO A 213 7.49 -13.97 -10.05
CA PRO A 213 6.86 -12.70 -9.80
C PRO A 213 7.57 -11.92 -8.69
N HIS A 214 7.76 -10.62 -8.89
CA HIS A 214 8.33 -9.74 -7.89
C HIS A 214 7.30 -9.38 -6.82
N VAL A 215 7.80 -8.98 -5.65
CA VAL A 215 7.02 -8.41 -4.56
C VAL A 215 7.38 -6.93 -4.43
N ALA A 216 6.39 -6.06 -4.45
CA ALA A 216 6.56 -4.64 -4.21
C ALA A 216 5.84 -4.24 -2.92
N ILE A 217 6.62 -3.87 -1.90
CA ILE A 217 6.10 -3.34 -0.65
C ILE A 217 5.88 -1.85 -0.88
N VAL A 218 4.62 -1.46 -1.05
CA VAL A 218 4.24 -0.13 -1.53
C VAL A 218 3.88 0.85 -0.40
N GLY A 219 3.78 0.36 0.84
CA GLY A 219 3.31 1.17 1.96
C GLY A 219 1.96 1.82 1.61
N ASP A 220 1.83 3.09 1.92
CA ASP A 220 0.61 3.85 1.67
C ASP A 220 0.62 4.62 0.34
N THR A 221 1.45 4.19 -0.60
CA THR A 221 1.48 4.84 -1.92
C THR A 221 0.25 4.49 -2.75
N ILE A 222 -0.22 3.24 -2.69
CA ILE A 222 -1.42 2.73 -3.36
C ILE A 222 -2.08 1.66 -2.47
N LEU A 223 -3.41 1.63 -2.48
CA LEU A 223 -4.24 0.61 -1.84
C LEU A 223 -4.99 -0.18 -2.89
N ALA A 224 -5.49 -1.36 -2.54
CA ALA A 224 -6.35 -2.12 -3.45
C ALA A 224 -7.61 -1.32 -3.83
N GLY A 225 -7.74 -1.01 -5.12
CA GLY A 225 -8.85 -0.22 -5.67
C GLY A 225 -8.83 1.26 -5.30
N SER A 226 -7.78 1.78 -4.66
CA SER A 226 -7.72 3.17 -4.21
C SER A 226 -6.29 3.74 -4.20
N ILE A 227 -6.16 4.96 -3.74
CA ILE A 227 -4.89 5.65 -3.47
C ILE A 227 -4.97 6.28 -2.08
N CYS A 228 -3.87 6.25 -1.33
CA CYS A 228 -3.85 6.92 -0.03
C CYS A 228 -3.95 8.44 -0.14
N ASN A 229 -4.32 9.07 0.97
CA ASN A 229 -4.44 10.53 1.05
C ASN A 229 -3.08 11.18 0.72
N GLY A 230 -3.07 12.03 -0.29
CA GLY A 230 -1.86 12.72 -0.76
C GLY A 230 -1.52 14.01 -0.01
N ASN A 231 -2.20 14.34 1.09
CA ASN A 231 -1.94 15.54 1.91
C ASN A 231 -1.71 16.83 1.08
N GLY A 232 -2.48 16.99 -0.01
CA GLY A 232 -2.35 18.10 -0.97
C GLY A 232 -1.38 17.83 -2.13
N ALA A 233 -0.62 16.74 -2.13
CA ALA A 233 0.32 16.37 -3.21
C ALA A 233 -0.26 15.31 -4.17
N TRP A 234 -1.55 15.39 -4.46
CA TRP A 234 -2.28 14.38 -5.23
C TRP A 234 -1.73 14.09 -6.61
N ASP A 235 -1.38 15.12 -7.37
CA ASP A 235 -0.85 14.96 -8.72
C ASP A 235 0.49 14.22 -8.69
N LEU A 236 1.35 14.57 -7.72
CA LEU A 236 2.61 13.87 -7.48
C LEU A 236 2.37 12.41 -7.10
N ALA A 237 1.45 12.13 -6.17
CA ALA A 237 1.11 10.78 -5.75
C ALA A 237 0.65 9.93 -6.95
N LYS A 238 -0.31 10.42 -7.75
CA LYS A 238 -0.81 9.74 -8.96
C LYS A 238 0.29 9.53 -10.00
N GLN A 239 1.15 10.54 -10.21
CA GLN A 239 2.29 10.42 -11.11
C GLN A 239 3.24 9.31 -10.65
N LYS A 240 3.61 9.31 -9.35
CA LYS A 240 4.52 8.30 -8.79
C LYS A 240 3.94 6.89 -8.86
N VAL A 241 2.65 6.71 -8.57
CA VAL A 241 1.99 5.42 -8.75
C VAL A 241 2.11 4.94 -10.21
N ARG A 242 1.78 5.79 -11.20
CA ARG A 242 1.88 5.40 -12.61
C ARG A 242 3.29 5.03 -13.03
N GLU A 243 4.27 5.88 -12.67
CA GLU A 243 5.65 5.75 -13.13
C GLU A 243 6.42 4.66 -12.38
N GLN A 244 6.19 4.52 -11.08
CA GLN A 244 7.03 3.70 -10.22
C GLN A 244 6.41 2.36 -9.83
N ILE A 245 5.08 2.26 -9.79
CA ILE A 245 4.37 1.05 -9.38
C ILE A 245 3.69 0.37 -10.55
N LEU A 246 2.80 1.08 -11.26
CA LEU A 246 2.06 0.50 -12.37
C LEU A 246 2.93 0.22 -13.61
N SER A 247 4.19 0.68 -13.63
CA SER A 247 5.20 0.31 -14.65
C SER A 247 5.86 -1.05 -14.40
N LEU A 248 5.64 -1.66 -13.23
CA LEU A 248 6.13 -3.01 -12.91
C LEU A 248 5.40 -4.07 -13.74
N PRO A 249 5.96 -5.30 -13.86
CA PRO A 249 5.27 -6.43 -14.48
C PRO A 249 3.88 -6.67 -13.91
N ALA A 250 2.97 -7.13 -14.74
CA ALA A 250 1.54 -7.27 -14.41
C ALA A 250 1.28 -8.19 -13.19
N GLU A 251 2.07 -9.24 -13.06
CA GLU A 251 2.01 -10.24 -11.99
C GLU A 251 2.69 -9.81 -10.69
N THR A 252 3.33 -8.65 -10.65
CA THR A 252 3.97 -8.15 -9.43
C THR A 252 2.96 -8.05 -8.30
N LEU A 253 3.24 -8.74 -7.18
CA LEU A 253 2.44 -8.64 -5.96
C LEU A 253 2.64 -7.27 -5.33
N LEU A 254 1.56 -6.55 -5.12
CA LEU A 254 1.54 -5.28 -4.39
C LEU A 254 1.13 -5.53 -2.94
N CYS A 255 1.96 -5.04 -2.04
CA CYS A 255 1.85 -5.19 -0.59
C CYS A 255 1.61 -3.82 0.05
N PRO A 256 0.34 -3.36 0.19
CA PRO A 256 0.01 -2.06 0.77
C PRO A 256 0.10 -2.06 2.30
N GLY A 257 0.30 -0.87 2.88
CA GLY A 257 0.30 -0.69 4.33
C GLY A 257 -1.05 -0.97 4.99
N HIS A 258 -2.15 -0.83 4.23
CA HIS A 258 -3.51 -1.09 4.71
C HIS A 258 -4.32 -1.89 3.71
N GLY A 259 -5.30 -2.65 4.20
CA GLY A 259 -6.20 -3.44 3.37
C GLY A 259 -5.55 -4.68 2.73
N PRO A 260 -6.19 -5.24 1.69
CA PRO A 260 -5.77 -6.49 1.07
C PRO A 260 -4.59 -6.34 0.10
N LEU A 261 -3.87 -7.44 -0.11
CA LEU A 261 -2.89 -7.58 -1.18
C LEU A 261 -3.58 -7.50 -2.55
N THR A 262 -2.87 -6.96 -3.53
CA THR A 262 -3.33 -6.87 -4.92
C THR A 262 -2.19 -7.13 -5.89
N THR A 263 -2.39 -6.91 -7.18
CA THR A 263 -1.34 -6.99 -8.21
C THR A 263 -1.38 -5.75 -9.11
N VAL A 264 -0.28 -5.51 -9.82
CA VAL A 264 -0.23 -4.44 -10.83
C VAL A 264 -1.35 -4.61 -11.87
N ALA A 265 -1.64 -5.85 -12.29
CA ALA A 265 -2.71 -6.13 -13.24
C ALA A 265 -4.09 -5.71 -12.69
N GLU A 266 -4.42 -6.13 -11.47
CA GLU A 266 -5.70 -5.80 -10.83
C GLU A 266 -5.88 -4.30 -10.65
N GLU A 267 -4.83 -3.59 -10.22
CA GLU A 267 -4.91 -2.14 -10.05
C GLU A 267 -5.06 -1.41 -11.40
N LYS A 268 -4.39 -1.88 -12.45
CA LYS A 268 -4.61 -1.34 -13.81
C LYS A 268 -6.02 -1.59 -14.32
N GLU A 269 -6.64 -2.70 -13.94
CA GLU A 269 -7.98 -3.08 -14.40
C GLU A 269 -9.09 -2.43 -13.57
N HIS A 270 -8.92 -2.30 -12.25
CA HIS A 270 -10.03 -1.99 -11.35
C HIS A 270 -9.87 -0.70 -10.54
N ASN A 271 -8.66 -0.16 -10.38
CA ASN A 271 -8.48 1.06 -9.60
C ASN A 271 -9.02 2.28 -10.35
N PRO A 272 -10.04 2.98 -9.83
CA PRO A 272 -10.71 4.08 -10.54
C PRO A 272 -9.85 5.33 -10.71
N PHE A 273 -8.76 5.47 -9.98
CA PHE A 273 -7.83 6.61 -10.10
C PHE A 273 -6.88 6.49 -11.31
N PHE A 274 -6.81 5.30 -11.96
CA PHE A 274 -5.87 4.98 -13.05
C PHE A 274 -6.52 4.30 -14.28
#